data_bebbc05458752064f030ad029892f3bf
#
_entry.id   bebbc05458752064f030ad029892f3bf
#
_cell.length_a   1.000
_cell.length_b   1.000
_cell.length_c   1.000
_cell.angle_alpha   90.00
_cell.angle_beta   90.00
_cell.angle_gamma   90.00
#
_symmetry.space_group_name_H-M   'P 1'
#
loop_
_entity.id
_entity.type
_entity.pdbx_description
1 polymer ?
#
loop_
_entity_poly.entity_id
_entity_poly.type
_entity_poly.pdbx_seq_one_letter_code
_entity_poly.pdbx_strand_id
1 'polypeptide(L)'
;QPRSRGLGDVYKRQIHIHRKNIRWDPIVAKEIYRVGIPSIIMQSISSVMTFGMNKILFVFTPTATAVFGAYFKIQSFVFMPIFGLNNGMVPIISYNYGAARPQRVWKTIRLSNITAMVIMVVGFTIFQLFPSTLLELFDASETMLAIGVPALRIISVSFLLAGFCIIAGSVFQAIGNPVYSLIVSVCRQMVVLLPVAWLLSRTGRLELVWWSFPIAEVMSFTLSTIFLRRTVKSANEVMNSSAD
;
A
#
# COMPACT_ATOMS: atom_id res chain seq x y z
N GLN A 1 15.93 -35.25 -30.06
CA GLN A 1 16.42 -34.44 -28.96
C GLN A 1 15.55 -33.16 -28.84
N PRO A 2 14.97 -32.85 -27.69
CA PRO A 2 14.37 -31.54 -27.49
C PRO A 2 15.52 -30.53 -27.50
N ARG A 3 15.65 -29.80 -28.63
CA ARG A 3 16.59 -28.68 -28.73
C ARG A 3 16.27 -27.70 -27.56
N SER A 4 17.25 -27.45 -26.72
CA SER A 4 17.23 -26.38 -25.75
C SER A 4 16.83 -25.09 -26.48
N ARG A 5 15.60 -24.66 -26.30
CA ARG A 5 15.15 -23.31 -26.68
C ARG A 5 15.90 -22.35 -25.80
N GLY A 6 17.08 -21.94 -26.26
CA GLY A 6 17.96 -21.05 -25.52
C GLY A 6 17.39 -19.66 -25.39
N LEU A 7 18.02 -18.84 -24.57
CA LEU A 7 17.75 -17.42 -24.32
C LEU A 7 17.41 -16.61 -25.60
N GLY A 8 17.90 -17.03 -26.78
CA GLY A 8 17.59 -16.40 -28.08
C GLY A 8 16.10 -16.43 -28.49
N ASP A 9 15.30 -17.42 -28.03
CA ASP A 9 13.88 -17.47 -28.34
C ASP A 9 13.06 -16.49 -27.42
N VAL A 10 13.58 -16.17 -26.26
CA VAL A 10 12.98 -15.16 -25.35
C VAL A 10 13.16 -13.76 -25.96
N TYR A 11 14.30 -13.47 -26.57
CA TYR A 11 14.55 -12.19 -27.27
C TYR A 11 13.66 -11.99 -28.51
N LYS A 12 13.24 -13.07 -29.19
CA LYS A 12 12.34 -12.97 -30.34
C LYS A 12 10.90 -12.58 -30.00
N ARG A 13 10.52 -12.66 -28.71
CA ARG A 13 9.19 -12.29 -28.23
C ARG A 13 9.16 -10.92 -27.53
N GLN A 14 10.25 -10.15 -27.60
CA GLN A 14 10.28 -8.78 -27.09
C GLN A 14 9.44 -7.85 -27.97
N ILE A 15 8.82 -6.88 -27.33
CA ILE A 15 8.05 -5.84 -28.03
C ILE A 15 9.02 -4.97 -28.80
N HIS A 16 8.96 -5.02 -30.13
CA HIS A 16 9.73 -4.13 -31.01
C HIS A 16 8.96 -2.83 -31.23
N ILE A 17 9.45 -1.74 -30.64
CA ILE A 17 8.85 -0.42 -30.80
C ILE A 17 9.38 0.19 -32.09
N HIS A 18 8.54 0.23 -33.14
CA HIS A 18 8.81 0.96 -34.37
C HIS A 18 7.93 2.19 -34.47
N ARG A 19 8.49 3.35 -34.82
CA ARG A 19 7.74 4.61 -34.97
C ARG A 19 6.53 4.48 -35.89
N LYS A 20 6.60 3.64 -36.92
CA LYS A 20 5.50 3.35 -37.87
C LYS A 20 4.31 2.64 -37.22
N ASN A 21 4.51 1.96 -36.11
CA ASN A 21 3.49 1.17 -35.39
C ASN A 21 2.80 1.97 -34.27
N ILE A 22 3.29 3.19 -33.99
CA ILE A 22 2.67 4.07 -32.98
C ILE A 22 1.42 4.67 -33.61
N ARG A 23 0.27 4.19 -33.18
CA ARG A 23 -1.05 4.70 -33.58
C ARG A 23 -1.86 5.00 -32.33
N TRP A 24 -2.59 6.09 -32.35
CA TRP A 24 -3.54 6.39 -31.30
C TRP A 24 -4.76 5.46 -31.46
N ASP A 25 -5.00 4.64 -30.43
CA ASP A 25 -6.16 3.77 -30.34
C ASP A 25 -7.03 4.22 -29.15
N PRO A 26 -8.24 4.76 -29.40
CA PRO A 26 -9.12 5.23 -28.34
C PRO A 26 -9.56 4.12 -27.38
N ILE A 27 -9.69 2.88 -27.88
CA ILE A 27 -10.12 1.73 -27.08
C ILE A 27 -9.02 1.37 -26.06
N VAL A 28 -7.80 1.24 -26.55
CA VAL A 28 -6.62 0.97 -25.70
C VAL A 28 -6.40 2.12 -24.71
N ALA A 29 -6.52 3.37 -25.16
CA ALA A 29 -6.39 4.53 -24.27
C ALA A 29 -7.45 4.49 -23.16
N LYS A 30 -8.72 4.17 -23.48
CA LYS A 30 -9.79 4.05 -22.48
C LYS A 30 -9.49 3.01 -21.42
N GLU A 31 -8.95 1.84 -21.80
CA GLU A 31 -8.57 0.79 -20.83
C GLU A 31 -7.40 1.22 -19.95
N ILE A 32 -6.38 1.89 -20.51
CA ILE A 32 -5.27 2.45 -19.76
C ILE A 32 -5.78 3.46 -18.71
N TYR A 33 -6.63 4.41 -19.12
CA TYR A 33 -7.18 5.42 -18.20
C TYR A 33 -8.14 4.82 -17.18
N ARG A 34 -8.87 3.77 -17.51
CA ARG A 34 -9.77 3.07 -16.57
C ARG A 34 -9.03 2.56 -15.32
N VAL A 35 -7.79 2.10 -15.49
CA VAL A 35 -6.94 1.65 -14.38
C VAL A 35 -6.05 2.79 -13.86
N GLY A 36 -5.56 3.64 -14.75
CA GLY A 36 -4.62 4.71 -14.43
C GLY A 36 -5.23 5.82 -13.57
N ILE A 37 -6.45 6.27 -13.89
CA ILE A 37 -7.11 7.37 -13.14
C ILE A 37 -7.29 7.01 -11.65
N PRO A 38 -7.84 5.85 -11.26
CA PRO A 38 -7.91 5.47 -9.85
C PRO A 38 -6.55 5.46 -9.16
N SER A 39 -5.50 5.01 -9.86
CA SER A 39 -4.14 4.96 -9.32
C SER A 39 -3.55 6.37 -9.12
N ILE A 40 -3.76 7.29 -10.06
CA ILE A 40 -3.36 8.70 -9.94
C ILE A 40 -4.05 9.35 -8.74
N ILE A 41 -5.37 9.15 -8.60
CA ILE A 41 -6.14 9.69 -7.48
C ILE A 41 -5.60 9.15 -6.15
N MET A 42 -5.32 7.84 -6.05
CA MET A 42 -4.73 7.24 -4.84
C MET A 42 -3.40 7.88 -4.45
N GLN A 43 -2.51 8.16 -5.41
CA GLN A 43 -1.24 8.83 -5.14
C GLN A 43 -1.44 10.29 -4.71
N SER A 44 -2.37 10.99 -5.36
CA SER A 44 -2.70 12.38 -5.02
C SER A 44 -3.30 12.50 -3.60
N ILE A 45 -4.11 11.52 -3.18
CA ILE A 45 -4.68 11.48 -1.83
C ILE A 45 -3.59 11.42 -0.77
N SER A 46 -2.51 10.66 -1.00
CA SER A 46 -1.39 10.58 -0.06
C SER A 46 -0.68 11.93 0.10
N SER A 47 -0.56 12.72 -0.96
CA SER A 47 0.00 14.08 -0.90
C SER A 47 -0.90 15.03 -0.12
N VAL A 48 -2.21 14.97 -0.35
CA VAL A 48 -3.21 15.78 0.40
C VAL A 48 -3.21 15.41 1.87
N MET A 49 -3.13 14.11 2.19
CA MET A 49 -3.03 13.63 3.58
C MET A 49 -1.77 14.17 4.25
N THR A 50 -0.62 14.07 3.61
CA THR A 50 0.65 14.58 4.15
C THR A 50 0.58 16.09 4.39
N PHE A 51 0.01 16.86 3.45
CA PHE A 51 -0.20 18.28 3.62
C PHE A 51 -1.13 18.60 4.81
N GLY A 52 -2.26 17.89 4.92
CA GLY A 52 -3.21 18.07 6.00
C GLY A 52 -2.60 17.76 7.38
N MET A 53 -1.88 16.63 7.47
CA MET A 53 -1.18 16.26 8.71
C MET A 53 -0.12 17.28 9.10
N ASN A 54 0.69 17.78 8.16
CA ASN A 54 1.67 18.82 8.42
C ASN A 54 1.02 20.10 8.95
N LYS A 55 -0.14 20.51 8.42
CA LYS A 55 -0.91 21.65 8.94
C LYS A 55 -1.37 21.42 10.38
N ILE A 56 -1.87 20.24 10.70
CA ILE A 56 -2.32 19.89 12.05
C ILE A 56 -1.14 19.89 13.03
N LEU A 57 -0.03 19.25 12.67
CA LEU A 57 1.16 19.12 13.52
C LEU A 57 1.88 20.45 13.74
N PHE A 58 1.92 21.30 12.71
CA PHE A 58 2.56 22.63 12.78
C PHE A 58 1.94 23.54 13.83
N VAL A 59 0.63 23.37 14.12
CA VAL A 59 -0.05 24.12 15.18
C VAL A 59 0.54 23.85 16.57
N PHE A 60 1.08 22.65 16.79
CA PHE A 60 1.72 22.30 18.06
C PHE A 60 3.17 22.78 18.09
N THR A 61 3.97 22.37 17.13
CA THR A 61 5.37 22.76 17.01
C THR A 61 5.94 22.37 15.63
N PRO A 62 6.87 23.18 15.06
CA PRO A 62 7.60 22.78 13.86
C PRO A 62 8.36 21.46 14.03
N THR A 63 8.83 21.13 15.24
CA THR A 63 9.52 19.87 15.53
C THR A 63 8.63 18.66 15.30
N ALA A 64 7.31 18.74 15.56
CA ALA A 64 6.37 17.65 15.29
C ALA A 64 6.28 17.35 13.78
N THR A 65 6.36 18.37 12.93
CA THR A 65 6.40 18.23 11.49
C THR A 65 7.71 17.58 11.02
N ALA A 66 8.84 17.93 11.65
CA ALA A 66 10.13 17.31 11.38
C ALA A 66 10.12 15.81 11.75
N VAL A 67 9.56 15.46 12.93
CA VAL A 67 9.34 14.06 13.36
C VAL A 67 8.51 13.30 12.33
N PHE A 68 7.44 13.91 11.83
CA PHE A 68 6.57 13.28 10.82
C PHE A 68 7.31 13.05 9.50
N GLY A 69 8.15 13.99 9.08
CA GLY A 69 9.02 13.84 7.91
C GLY A 69 10.06 12.73 8.07
N ALA A 70 10.71 12.64 9.23
CA ALA A 70 11.66 11.57 9.57
C ALA A 70 10.94 10.20 9.58
N TYR A 71 9.76 10.13 10.21
CA TYR A 71 8.94 8.92 10.21
C TYR A 71 8.69 8.38 8.81
N PHE A 72 8.28 9.21 7.83
CA PHE A 72 8.05 8.75 6.46
C PHE A 72 9.29 8.17 5.81
N LYS A 73 10.46 8.74 6.05
CA LYS A 73 11.72 8.24 5.51
C LYS A 73 12.06 6.89 6.12
N ILE A 74 11.96 6.76 7.46
CA ILE A 74 12.23 5.52 8.17
C ILE A 74 11.23 4.43 7.76
N GLN A 75 9.95 4.77 7.71
CA GLN A 75 8.89 3.87 7.27
C GLN A 75 9.15 3.30 5.86
N SER A 76 9.67 4.12 4.95
CA SER A 76 9.95 3.69 3.58
C SER A 76 10.85 2.46 3.52
N PHE A 77 11.82 2.32 4.42
CA PHE A 77 12.69 1.13 4.49
C PHE A 77 11.92 -0.14 4.81
N VAL A 78 10.90 -0.05 5.69
CA VAL A 78 10.05 -1.19 6.05
C VAL A 78 9.06 -1.54 4.92
N PHE A 79 8.56 -0.52 4.20
CA PHE A 79 7.53 -0.70 3.19
C PHE A 79 8.09 -1.06 1.81
N MET A 80 9.32 -0.66 1.47
CA MET A 80 9.95 -1.00 0.18
C MET A 80 9.96 -2.50 -0.15
N PRO A 81 10.30 -3.42 0.76
CA PRO A 81 10.23 -4.85 0.48
C PRO A 81 8.82 -5.31 0.11
N ILE A 82 7.77 -4.70 0.69
CA ILE A 82 6.38 -5.03 0.39
C ILE A 82 5.98 -4.52 -1.00
N PHE A 83 6.44 -3.35 -1.40
CA PHE A 83 6.24 -2.87 -2.77
C PHE A 83 6.95 -3.77 -3.79
N GLY A 84 8.16 -4.25 -3.47
CA GLY A 84 8.84 -5.26 -4.27
C GLY A 84 8.05 -6.56 -4.39
N LEU A 85 7.49 -7.06 -3.27
CA LEU A 85 6.63 -8.22 -3.23
C LEU A 85 5.37 -8.02 -4.11
N ASN A 86 4.74 -6.86 -4.04
CA ASN A 86 3.58 -6.53 -4.87
C ASN A 86 3.89 -6.55 -6.37
N ASN A 87 5.03 -6.01 -6.77
CA ASN A 87 5.45 -6.00 -8.17
C ASN A 87 5.63 -7.42 -8.74
N GLY A 88 6.03 -8.37 -7.90
CA GLY A 88 6.09 -9.79 -8.29
C GLY A 88 4.73 -10.49 -8.22
N MET A 89 3.93 -10.18 -7.19
CA MET A 89 2.65 -10.84 -6.94
C MET A 89 1.57 -10.49 -7.99
N VAL A 90 1.44 -9.21 -8.34
CA VAL A 90 0.36 -8.72 -9.21
C VAL A 90 0.34 -9.42 -10.57
N PRO A 91 1.46 -9.55 -11.32
CA PRO A 91 1.46 -10.28 -12.59
C PRO A 91 1.09 -11.75 -12.45
N ILE A 92 1.54 -12.41 -11.35
CA ILE A 92 1.24 -13.82 -11.10
C ILE A 92 -0.26 -14.02 -10.89
N ILE A 93 -0.89 -13.15 -10.08
CA ILE A 93 -2.34 -13.19 -9.82
C ILE A 93 -3.10 -12.94 -11.11
N SER A 94 -2.81 -11.85 -11.83
CA SER A 94 -3.52 -11.47 -13.05
C SER A 94 -3.44 -12.56 -14.13
N TYR A 95 -2.25 -13.15 -14.34
CA TYR A 95 -2.07 -14.22 -15.30
C TYR A 95 -2.86 -15.48 -14.93
N ASN A 96 -2.77 -15.92 -13.67
CA ASN A 96 -3.47 -17.14 -13.24
C ASN A 96 -4.99 -16.92 -13.10
N TYR A 97 -5.44 -15.70 -12.83
CA TYR A 97 -6.85 -15.33 -12.84
C TYR A 97 -7.41 -15.43 -14.26
N GLY A 98 -6.75 -14.83 -15.26
CA GLY A 98 -7.14 -14.95 -16.66
C GLY A 98 -7.04 -16.37 -17.24
N ALA A 99 -6.19 -17.22 -16.64
CA ALA A 99 -6.07 -18.64 -17.01
C ALA A 99 -7.02 -19.57 -16.24
N ALA A 100 -7.99 -19.03 -15.50
CA ALA A 100 -8.96 -19.76 -14.67
C ALA A 100 -8.32 -20.80 -13.73
N ARG A 101 -7.22 -20.39 -13.03
CA ARG A 101 -6.47 -21.27 -12.11
C ARG A 101 -6.60 -20.80 -10.64
N PRO A 102 -7.76 -21.04 -9.99
CA PRO A 102 -8.05 -20.48 -8.66
C PRO A 102 -7.06 -20.91 -7.59
N GLN A 103 -6.63 -22.16 -7.59
CA GLN A 103 -5.66 -22.68 -6.61
C GLN A 103 -4.34 -21.91 -6.61
N ARG A 104 -3.83 -21.52 -7.79
CA ARG A 104 -2.60 -20.73 -7.89
C ARG A 104 -2.81 -19.29 -7.45
N VAL A 105 -3.95 -18.68 -7.80
CA VAL A 105 -4.31 -17.33 -7.36
C VAL A 105 -4.34 -17.27 -5.84
N TRP A 106 -5.10 -18.15 -5.18
CA TRP A 106 -5.24 -18.11 -3.73
C TRP A 106 -3.98 -18.50 -2.97
N LYS A 107 -3.19 -19.44 -3.50
CA LYS A 107 -1.88 -19.78 -2.95
C LYS A 107 -0.93 -18.58 -2.99
N THR A 108 -0.90 -17.85 -4.10
CA THR A 108 -0.08 -16.63 -4.24
C THR A 108 -0.50 -15.55 -3.25
N ILE A 109 -1.81 -15.27 -3.15
CA ILE A 109 -2.34 -14.27 -2.21
C ILE A 109 -2.00 -14.64 -0.77
N ARG A 110 -2.20 -15.90 -0.38
CA ARG A 110 -1.90 -16.39 0.97
C ARG A 110 -0.42 -16.25 1.31
N LEU A 111 0.45 -16.69 0.40
CA LEU A 111 1.89 -16.61 0.61
C LEU A 111 2.37 -15.16 0.72
N SER A 112 1.90 -14.29 -0.17
CA SER A 112 2.22 -12.86 -0.13
C SER A 112 1.73 -12.18 1.14
N ASN A 113 0.53 -12.54 1.63
CA ASN A 113 0.02 -12.03 2.90
C ASN A 113 0.90 -12.44 4.08
N ILE A 114 1.28 -13.72 4.16
CA ILE A 114 2.16 -14.21 5.24
C ILE A 114 3.49 -13.48 5.19
N THR A 115 4.10 -13.37 4.01
CA THR A 115 5.39 -12.66 3.84
C THR A 115 5.27 -11.19 4.24
N ALA A 116 4.22 -10.49 3.80
CA ALA A 116 3.99 -9.10 4.16
C ALA A 116 3.78 -8.93 5.67
N MET A 117 3.02 -9.82 6.31
CA MET A 117 2.81 -9.79 7.76
C MET A 117 4.12 -10.00 8.54
N VAL A 118 4.97 -10.92 8.11
CA VAL A 118 6.29 -11.13 8.72
C VAL A 118 7.14 -9.87 8.61
N ILE A 119 7.22 -9.26 7.43
CA ILE A 119 7.97 -8.02 7.21
C ILE A 119 7.43 -6.89 8.12
N MET A 120 6.10 -6.76 8.22
CA MET A 120 5.48 -5.72 9.05
C MET A 120 5.67 -5.95 10.54
N VAL A 121 5.65 -7.20 11.01
CA VAL A 121 5.95 -7.54 12.40
C VAL A 121 7.41 -7.23 12.74
N VAL A 122 8.34 -7.54 11.84
CA VAL A 122 9.74 -7.15 12.00
C VAL A 122 9.88 -5.62 12.06
N GLY A 123 9.27 -4.90 11.13
CA GLY A 123 9.25 -3.43 11.13
C GLY A 123 8.65 -2.86 12.42
N PHE A 124 7.50 -3.36 12.86
CA PHE A 124 6.88 -3.00 14.13
C PHE A 124 7.85 -3.20 15.30
N THR A 125 8.48 -4.37 15.37
CA THR A 125 9.44 -4.70 16.46
C THR A 125 10.62 -3.73 16.48
N ILE A 126 11.17 -3.38 15.32
CA ILE A 126 12.28 -2.41 15.21
C ILE A 126 11.84 -1.03 15.72
N PHE A 127 10.64 -0.56 15.33
CA PHE A 127 10.10 0.73 15.76
C PHE A 127 9.76 0.77 17.27
N GLN A 128 9.45 -0.38 17.88
CA GLN A 128 9.18 -0.47 19.32
C GLN A 128 10.47 -0.50 20.15
N LEU A 129 11.47 -1.25 19.68
CA LEU A 129 12.71 -1.47 20.46
C LEU A 129 13.75 -0.36 20.26
N PHE A 130 13.87 0.18 19.04
CA PHE A 130 14.94 1.10 18.67
C PHE A 130 14.46 2.45 18.13
N PRO A 131 13.37 3.08 18.66
CA PRO A 131 12.85 4.32 18.09
C PRO A 131 13.84 5.49 18.21
N SER A 132 14.60 5.58 19.31
CA SER A 132 15.62 6.62 19.49
C SER A 132 16.72 6.50 18.46
N THR A 133 17.30 5.31 18.30
CA THR A 133 18.37 5.05 17.33
C THR A 133 17.93 5.35 15.89
N LEU A 134 16.66 5.03 15.55
CA LEU A 134 16.10 5.35 14.23
C LEU A 134 16.00 6.86 13.99
N LEU A 135 15.69 7.66 15.01
CA LEU A 135 15.63 9.11 14.91
C LEU A 135 17.02 9.76 14.92
N GLU A 136 17.96 9.21 15.69
CA GLU A 136 19.35 9.66 15.73
C GLU A 136 20.03 9.58 14.35
N LEU A 137 19.63 8.64 13.49
CA LEU A 137 20.08 8.58 12.09
C LEU A 137 19.71 9.85 11.26
N PHE A 138 18.82 10.69 11.79
CA PHE A 138 18.38 11.95 11.19
C PHE A 138 18.81 13.17 12.02
N ASP A 139 19.90 13.07 12.79
CA ASP A 139 20.42 14.13 13.65
C ASP A 139 19.37 14.72 14.60
N ALA A 140 18.56 13.83 15.21
CA ALA A 140 17.45 14.24 16.06
C ALA A 140 17.96 14.94 17.33
N SER A 141 17.47 16.18 17.56
CA SER A 141 17.67 16.89 18.81
C SER A 141 16.91 16.22 19.98
N GLU A 142 17.27 16.54 21.22
CA GLU A 142 16.57 16.03 22.42
C GLU A 142 15.05 16.30 22.36
N THR A 143 14.65 17.47 21.89
CA THR A 143 13.22 17.82 21.71
C THR A 143 12.55 16.97 20.62
N MET A 144 13.28 16.64 19.56
CA MET A 144 12.78 15.75 18.50
C MET A 144 12.67 14.32 19.00
N LEU A 145 13.58 13.84 19.84
CA LEU A 145 13.49 12.52 20.46
C LEU A 145 12.31 12.43 21.43
N ALA A 146 12.09 13.47 22.27
CA ALA A 146 10.98 13.50 23.21
C ALA A 146 9.61 13.37 22.54
N ILE A 147 9.44 13.96 21.35
CA ILE A 147 8.20 13.88 20.55
C ILE A 147 8.18 12.63 19.68
N GLY A 148 9.32 12.31 19.08
CA GLY A 148 9.41 11.29 18.03
C GLY A 148 9.35 9.85 18.56
N VAL A 149 9.94 9.57 19.73
CA VAL A 149 9.90 8.22 20.31
C VAL A 149 8.47 7.75 20.57
N PRO A 150 7.61 8.50 21.28
CA PRO A 150 6.21 8.13 21.41
C PRO A 150 5.49 8.05 20.04
N ALA A 151 5.76 8.99 19.12
CA ALA A 151 5.16 9.02 17.81
C ALA A 151 5.45 7.73 17.02
N LEU A 152 6.73 7.31 16.93
CA LEU A 152 7.12 6.10 16.22
C LEU A 152 6.49 4.84 16.84
N ARG A 153 6.45 4.76 18.16
CA ARG A 153 5.82 3.63 18.87
C ARG A 153 4.33 3.54 18.60
N ILE A 154 3.61 4.67 18.68
CA ILE A 154 2.15 4.69 18.47
C ILE A 154 1.83 4.38 16.99
N ILE A 155 2.49 5.07 16.06
CA ILE A 155 2.19 4.89 14.63
C ILE A 155 2.52 3.47 14.15
N SER A 156 3.61 2.86 14.64
CA SER A 156 4.00 1.51 14.23
C SER A 156 2.97 0.43 14.58
N VAL A 157 2.06 0.67 15.54
CA VAL A 157 0.94 -0.25 15.81
C VAL A 157 0.10 -0.50 14.55
N SER A 158 -0.03 0.50 13.68
CA SER A 158 -0.72 0.36 12.40
C SER A 158 -0.08 -0.66 11.46
N PHE A 159 1.23 -0.93 11.58
CA PHE A 159 1.95 -1.86 10.72
C PHE A 159 1.39 -3.28 10.80
N LEU A 160 0.89 -3.69 11.98
CA LEU A 160 0.30 -5.01 12.19
C LEU A 160 -0.89 -5.30 11.26
N LEU A 161 -1.61 -4.27 10.85
CA LEU A 161 -2.75 -4.39 9.94
C LEU A 161 -2.42 -3.94 8.51
N ALA A 162 -1.45 -3.03 8.37
CA ALA A 162 -1.09 -2.41 7.09
C ALA A 162 -0.60 -3.42 6.05
N GLY A 163 0.15 -4.46 6.47
CA GLY A 163 0.60 -5.52 5.57
C GLY A 163 -0.55 -6.19 4.83
N PHE A 164 -1.60 -6.56 5.55
CA PHE A 164 -2.81 -7.14 4.96
C PHE A 164 -3.52 -6.14 4.02
N CYS A 165 -3.68 -4.89 4.45
CA CYS A 165 -4.36 -3.85 3.66
C CYS A 165 -3.66 -3.58 2.33
N ILE A 166 -2.32 -3.54 2.32
CA ILE A 166 -1.52 -3.31 1.12
C ILE A 166 -1.68 -4.49 0.14
N ILE A 167 -1.58 -5.74 0.63
CA ILE A 167 -1.76 -6.92 -0.21
C ILE A 167 -3.19 -6.97 -0.76
N ALA A 168 -4.22 -6.75 0.06
CA ALA A 168 -5.61 -6.72 -0.39
C ALA A 168 -5.83 -5.66 -1.48
N GLY A 169 -5.29 -4.45 -1.31
CA GLY A 169 -5.35 -3.38 -2.31
C GLY A 169 -4.73 -3.77 -3.64
N SER A 170 -3.60 -4.47 -3.61
CA SER A 170 -2.93 -4.97 -4.82
C SER A 170 -3.70 -6.11 -5.49
N VAL A 171 -4.36 -6.98 -4.69
CA VAL A 171 -5.25 -8.03 -5.20
C VAL A 171 -6.45 -7.43 -5.95
N PHE A 172 -7.07 -6.37 -5.41
CA PHE A 172 -8.18 -5.69 -6.11
C PHE A 172 -7.75 -5.17 -7.48
N GLN A 173 -6.55 -4.59 -7.58
CA GLN A 173 -6.01 -4.11 -8.85
C GLN A 173 -5.69 -5.28 -9.80
N ALA A 174 -5.09 -6.35 -9.31
CA ALA A 174 -4.70 -7.52 -10.09
C ALA A 174 -5.91 -8.26 -10.71
N ILE A 175 -7.07 -8.25 -10.03
CA ILE A 175 -8.31 -8.90 -10.50
C ILE A 175 -9.19 -7.93 -11.32
N GLY A 176 -8.75 -6.67 -11.51
CA GLY A 176 -9.47 -5.70 -12.34
C GLY A 176 -10.53 -4.85 -11.60
N ASN A 177 -10.49 -4.80 -10.26
CA ASN A 177 -11.37 -3.99 -9.42
C ASN A 177 -10.64 -2.85 -8.69
N PRO A 178 -9.91 -1.94 -9.37
CA PRO A 178 -9.11 -0.89 -8.73
C PRO A 178 -9.94 0.11 -7.91
N VAL A 179 -11.24 0.19 -8.17
CA VAL A 179 -12.16 1.07 -7.43
C VAL A 179 -12.22 0.71 -5.94
N TYR A 180 -12.11 -0.58 -5.58
CA TYR A 180 -12.08 -0.98 -4.17
C TYR A 180 -10.82 -0.46 -3.46
N SER A 181 -9.66 -0.52 -4.13
CA SER A 181 -8.42 0.08 -3.60
C SER A 181 -8.56 1.59 -3.41
N LEU A 182 -9.19 2.27 -4.38
CA LEU A 182 -9.45 3.71 -4.30
C LEU A 182 -10.35 4.05 -3.11
N ILE A 183 -11.48 3.35 -2.95
CA ILE A 183 -12.42 3.58 -1.83
C ILE A 183 -11.72 3.39 -0.49
N VAL A 184 -10.96 2.29 -0.31
CA VAL A 184 -10.20 2.04 0.93
C VAL A 184 -9.21 3.17 1.19
N SER A 185 -8.46 3.63 0.17
CA SER A 185 -7.48 4.70 0.30
C SER A 185 -8.12 6.05 0.66
N VAL A 186 -9.23 6.41 0.01
CA VAL A 186 -10.00 7.64 0.31
C VAL A 186 -10.53 7.59 1.75
N CYS A 187 -11.21 6.50 2.10
CA CYS A 187 -11.78 6.34 3.44
C CYS A 187 -10.70 6.39 4.51
N ARG A 188 -9.57 5.68 4.31
CA ARG A 188 -8.47 5.66 5.27
C ARG A 188 -7.88 7.05 5.49
N GLN A 189 -7.53 7.75 4.43
CA GLN A 189 -6.73 8.98 4.53
C GLN A 189 -7.57 10.24 4.71
N MET A 190 -8.69 10.36 3.96
CA MET A 190 -9.52 11.58 3.95
C MET A 190 -10.66 11.53 4.96
N VAL A 191 -11.33 10.36 5.08
CA VAL A 191 -12.55 10.25 5.91
C VAL A 191 -12.22 9.93 7.36
N VAL A 192 -11.14 9.19 7.61
CA VAL A 192 -10.79 8.79 8.98
C VAL A 192 -9.53 9.48 9.47
N LEU A 193 -8.38 9.31 8.81
CA LEU A 193 -7.11 9.78 9.35
C LEU A 193 -7.11 11.29 9.59
N LEU A 194 -7.42 12.11 8.60
CA LEU A 194 -7.39 13.56 8.75
C LEU A 194 -8.44 14.10 9.72
N PRO A 195 -9.73 13.70 9.66
CA PRO A 195 -10.72 14.15 10.63
C PRO A 195 -10.43 13.71 12.06
N VAL A 196 -9.97 12.46 12.26
CA VAL A 196 -9.59 11.98 13.60
C VAL A 196 -8.38 12.73 14.12
N ALA A 197 -7.34 12.95 13.30
CA ALA A 197 -6.18 13.74 13.68
C ALA A 197 -6.57 15.17 14.07
N TRP A 198 -7.47 15.79 13.30
CA TRP A 198 -7.99 17.12 13.61
C TRP A 198 -8.80 17.15 14.91
N LEU A 199 -9.68 16.18 15.14
CA LEU A 199 -10.44 16.06 16.39
C LEU A 199 -9.51 15.87 17.60
N LEU A 200 -8.54 14.97 17.48
CA LEU A 200 -7.57 14.71 18.54
C LEU A 200 -6.65 15.90 18.79
N SER A 201 -6.35 16.70 17.77
CA SER A 201 -5.58 17.94 17.94
C SER A 201 -6.28 18.96 18.83
N ARG A 202 -7.63 18.97 18.87
CA ARG A 202 -8.41 19.86 19.74
C ARG A 202 -8.24 19.58 21.23
N THR A 203 -7.73 18.40 21.59
CA THR A 203 -7.42 18.06 22.98
C THR A 203 -6.17 18.78 23.52
N GLY A 204 -5.39 19.43 22.66
CA GLY A 204 -4.12 20.07 23.02
C GLY A 204 -2.97 19.07 23.28
N ARG A 205 -3.18 17.76 23.11
CA ARG A 205 -2.19 16.71 23.36
C ARG A 205 -1.68 16.15 22.05
N LEU A 206 -0.42 16.45 21.71
CA LEU A 206 0.22 15.99 20.46
C LEU A 206 0.27 14.46 20.36
N GLU A 207 0.53 13.75 21.47
CA GLU A 207 0.62 12.30 21.51
C GLU A 207 -0.66 11.62 21.00
N LEU A 208 -1.82 12.19 21.31
CA LEU A 208 -3.09 11.65 20.88
C LEU A 208 -3.28 11.75 19.36
N VAL A 209 -2.70 12.77 18.72
CA VAL A 209 -2.81 12.94 17.27
C VAL A 209 -2.21 11.74 16.52
N TRP A 210 -1.15 11.12 17.05
CA TRP A 210 -0.53 9.94 16.43
C TRP A 210 -1.43 8.71 16.41
N TRP A 211 -2.40 8.61 17.31
CA TRP A 211 -3.39 7.53 17.32
C TRP A 211 -4.32 7.54 16.11
N SER A 212 -4.39 8.65 15.37
CA SER A 212 -5.16 8.72 14.14
C SER A 212 -4.72 7.67 13.11
N PHE A 213 -3.43 7.27 13.09
CA PHE A 213 -2.89 6.25 12.19
C PHE A 213 -3.41 4.84 12.52
N PRO A 214 -3.28 4.32 13.75
CA PRO A 214 -3.87 3.04 14.11
C PRO A 214 -5.40 2.99 13.91
N ILE A 215 -6.12 4.07 14.26
CA ILE A 215 -7.58 4.14 14.10
C ILE A 215 -7.96 4.05 12.61
N ALA A 216 -7.27 4.80 11.75
CA ALA A 216 -7.50 4.76 10.31
C ALA A 216 -7.17 3.37 9.71
N GLU A 217 -6.16 2.69 10.25
CA GLU A 217 -5.77 1.36 9.76
C GLU A 217 -6.77 0.27 10.15
N VAL A 218 -7.37 0.35 11.34
CA VAL A 218 -8.46 -0.57 11.75
C VAL A 218 -9.66 -0.45 10.79
N MET A 219 -10.04 0.77 10.42
CA MET A 219 -11.10 0.98 9.42
C MET A 219 -10.69 0.44 8.05
N SER A 220 -9.46 0.72 7.61
CA SER A 220 -8.90 0.19 6.35
C SER A 220 -8.94 -1.34 6.31
N PHE A 221 -8.53 -2.00 7.40
CA PHE A 221 -8.57 -3.45 7.56
C PHE A 221 -9.99 -4.00 7.43
N THR A 222 -10.94 -3.35 8.08
CA THR A 222 -12.36 -3.76 8.05
C THR A 222 -12.92 -3.68 6.63
N LEU A 223 -12.74 -2.54 5.94
CA LEU A 223 -13.19 -2.37 4.55
C LEU A 223 -12.48 -3.32 3.59
N SER A 224 -11.16 -3.46 3.73
CA SER A 224 -10.36 -4.37 2.90
C SER A 224 -10.83 -5.82 3.05
N THR A 225 -11.17 -6.25 4.27
CA THR A 225 -11.71 -7.59 4.54
C THR A 225 -13.08 -7.80 3.89
N ILE A 226 -13.98 -6.81 3.98
CA ILE A 226 -15.31 -6.88 3.36
C ILE A 226 -15.17 -6.97 1.83
N PHE A 227 -14.36 -6.09 1.23
CA PHE A 227 -14.16 -6.08 -0.22
C PHE A 227 -13.41 -7.32 -0.71
N LEU A 228 -12.44 -7.83 0.06
CA LEU A 228 -11.72 -9.04 -0.31
C LEU A 228 -12.65 -10.25 -0.34
N ARG A 229 -13.54 -10.41 0.66
CA ARG A 229 -14.54 -11.47 0.65
C ARG A 229 -15.47 -11.41 -0.57
N ARG A 230 -15.91 -10.20 -0.95
CA ARG A 230 -16.72 -10.00 -2.17
C ARG A 230 -15.95 -10.35 -3.44
N THR A 231 -14.71 -9.88 -3.53
CA THR A 231 -13.83 -10.13 -4.68
C THR A 231 -13.51 -11.62 -4.82
N VAL A 232 -13.22 -12.32 -3.72
CA VAL A 232 -12.98 -13.76 -3.71
C VAL A 232 -14.19 -14.53 -4.23
N LYS A 233 -15.41 -14.18 -3.76
CA LYS A 233 -16.64 -14.82 -4.21
C LYS A 233 -16.86 -14.63 -5.71
N SER A 234 -16.84 -13.40 -6.18
CA SER A 234 -17.02 -13.08 -7.61
C SER A 234 -15.93 -13.70 -8.49
N ALA A 235 -14.67 -13.65 -8.05
CA ALA A 235 -13.56 -14.23 -8.81
C ALA A 235 -13.67 -15.76 -8.94
N ASN A 236 -14.13 -16.46 -7.90
CA ASN A 236 -14.35 -17.91 -7.97
C ASN A 236 -15.51 -18.26 -8.93
N GLU A 237 -16.59 -17.46 -8.93
CA GLU A 237 -17.71 -17.66 -9.86
C GLU A 237 -17.25 -17.53 -11.32
N VAL A 238 -16.48 -16.46 -11.62
CA VAL A 238 -15.94 -16.23 -12.97
C VAL A 238 -14.97 -17.33 -13.40
N MET A 239 -14.04 -17.74 -12.53
CA MET A 239 -13.05 -18.76 -12.87
C MET A 239 -13.69 -20.15 -13.05
N ASN A 240 -14.72 -20.49 -12.30
CA ASN A 240 -15.42 -21.76 -12.43
C ASN A 240 -16.26 -21.80 -13.73
N SER A 241 -16.96 -20.70 -14.07
CA SER A 241 -17.74 -20.62 -15.32
C SER A 241 -16.86 -20.60 -16.59
N SER A 242 -15.57 -20.31 -16.47
CA SER A 242 -14.63 -20.32 -17.60
C SER A 242 -13.89 -21.65 -17.76
N ALA A 243 -14.07 -22.58 -16.81
CA ALA A 243 -13.46 -23.91 -16.81
C ALA A 243 -14.39 -24.99 -17.40
N ASP A 244 -15.68 -24.68 -17.50
CA ASP A 244 -16.73 -25.44 -18.21
C ASP A 244 -16.83 -24.99 -19.66
#